data_609b261303e50760584740889f0949bf
#
_entry.id   609b261303e50760584740889f0949bf
#
_cell.length_a   1.000
_cell.length_b   1.000
_cell.length_c   1.000
_cell.angle_alpha   90.00
_cell.angle_beta   90.00
_cell.angle_gamma   90.00
#
_symmetry.space_group_name_H-M   'P 1'
#
loop_
_entity.id
_entity.type
_entity.pdbx_description
1 polymer ?
#
loop_
_entity_poly.entity_id
_entity_poly.type
_entity_poly.pdbx_seq_one_letter_code
_entity_poly.pdbx_strand_id
1 'polypeptide(L)'
;MSKHYEIQEIFLLKERKIDMANIGVFDVLGPIMIGPSSSHTAGAARLGKIAKTVVNKPIKEVTFLLHGSFRETYKGHGTDRALVAGILGMSPDDPRLKESLAIAEAEGIAVKFLPTDLGQVHPNTVKLLMTDCDDIRWEVLGSSIGGGMIEINEINGNKVKITGESPTIITCHDDIPGTVSKISTLFYENEINIARMTLVRSQKGKDATMTVEIDSKVSDDIVAKIKAVDGVNRVIVINSLGGN
;
A
#
# COMPACT_ATOMS: atom_id res chain seq x y z
N MET A 1 -4.49 -42.77 -27.74
CA MET A 1 -3.65 -41.88 -26.91
C MET A 1 -3.65 -40.42 -27.42
N SER A 2 -4.78 -39.87 -27.88
CA SER A 2 -4.78 -38.54 -28.53
C SER A 2 -5.83 -37.56 -27.96
N LYS A 3 -6.83 -37.98 -27.23
CA LYS A 3 -7.91 -37.10 -26.73
C LYS A 3 -7.66 -36.49 -25.35
N HIS A 4 -6.65 -36.96 -24.60
CA HIS A 4 -6.36 -36.44 -23.24
C HIS A 4 -5.48 -35.19 -23.26
N TYR A 5 -4.66 -34.99 -24.29
CA TYR A 5 -3.80 -33.82 -24.44
C TYR A 5 -4.55 -32.58 -24.94
N GLU A 6 -5.56 -32.73 -25.80
CA GLU A 6 -6.37 -31.60 -26.28
C GLU A 6 -7.23 -30.96 -25.18
N ILE A 7 -7.68 -31.72 -24.19
CA ILE A 7 -8.50 -31.20 -23.08
C ILE A 7 -7.66 -30.42 -22.12
N GLN A 8 -6.39 -30.77 -21.88
CA GLN A 8 -5.49 -29.99 -21.02
C GLN A 8 -5.05 -28.68 -21.64
N GLU A 9 -4.81 -28.61 -22.95
CA GLU A 9 -4.50 -27.35 -23.62
C GLU A 9 -5.69 -26.36 -23.64
N ILE A 10 -6.91 -26.87 -23.82
CA ILE A 10 -8.13 -26.04 -23.77
C ILE A 10 -8.40 -25.53 -22.36
N PHE A 11 -8.04 -26.29 -21.33
CA PHE A 11 -8.17 -25.83 -19.92
C PHE A 11 -7.13 -24.76 -19.56
N LEU A 12 -5.88 -24.91 -20.02
CA LEU A 12 -4.80 -23.94 -19.84
C LEU A 12 -5.02 -22.63 -20.63
N LEU A 13 -5.71 -22.69 -21.77
CA LEU A 13 -6.08 -21.50 -22.54
C LEU A 13 -7.29 -20.75 -21.96
N LYS A 14 -8.13 -21.42 -21.16
CA LYS A 14 -9.27 -20.79 -20.46
C LYS A 14 -8.86 -19.98 -19.23
N GLU A 15 -7.73 -20.30 -18.59
CA GLU A 15 -7.21 -19.54 -17.44
C GLU A 15 -6.43 -18.27 -17.82
N ARG A 16 -6.19 -18.03 -19.12
CA ARG A 16 -5.57 -16.79 -19.63
C ARG A 16 -6.56 -15.80 -20.25
N LYS A 17 -7.81 -15.87 -19.94
CA LYS A 17 -8.67 -14.70 -20.13
C LYS A 17 -8.39 -13.73 -18.96
N ILE A 18 -7.38 -12.87 -19.16
CA ILE A 18 -7.33 -11.57 -18.51
C ILE A 18 -8.70 -10.97 -18.77
N ASP A 19 -9.42 -10.70 -17.70
CA ASP A 19 -10.77 -10.13 -17.76
C ASP A 19 -10.64 -8.69 -18.29
N MET A 20 -10.61 -8.54 -19.62
CA MET A 20 -10.54 -7.24 -20.31
C MET A 20 -11.85 -6.46 -20.20
N ALA A 21 -12.85 -7.01 -19.49
CA ALA A 21 -14.19 -6.44 -19.42
C ALA A 21 -14.35 -5.21 -18.53
N ASN A 22 -13.30 -4.81 -17.76
CA ASN A 22 -13.37 -3.67 -16.84
C ASN A 22 -12.20 -2.69 -16.95
N ILE A 23 -11.48 -2.65 -18.06
CA ILE A 23 -10.50 -1.58 -18.27
C ILE A 23 -11.26 -0.36 -18.78
N GLY A 24 -11.52 0.60 -17.91
CA GLY A 24 -12.11 1.89 -18.27
C GLY A 24 -11.14 2.73 -19.10
N VAL A 25 -11.68 3.65 -19.89
CA VAL A 25 -10.85 4.60 -20.69
C VAL A 25 -9.86 5.36 -19.78
N PHE A 26 -10.22 5.63 -18.53
CA PHE A 26 -9.37 6.28 -17.54
C PHE A 26 -8.21 5.41 -17.05
N ASP A 27 -8.34 4.08 -17.07
CA ASP A 27 -7.25 3.16 -16.73
C ASP A 27 -6.17 3.14 -17.82
N VAL A 28 -6.57 3.45 -19.07
CA VAL A 28 -5.67 3.55 -20.21
C VAL A 28 -5.00 4.93 -20.27
N LEU A 29 -5.71 6.00 -19.90
CA LEU A 29 -5.19 7.37 -19.93
C LEU A 29 -4.21 7.66 -18.78
N GLY A 30 -4.17 6.84 -17.75
CA GLY A 30 -3.35 7.04 -16.55
C GLY A 30 -3.86 8.20 -15.66
N PRO A 31 -3.33 8.32 -14.45
CA PRO A 31 -3.72 9.39 -13.53
C PRO A 31 -3.20 10.75 -13.99
N ILE A 32 -3.90 11.84 -13.62
CA ILE A 32 -3.35 13.19 -13.70
C ILE A 32 -2.10 13.24 -12.81
N MET A 33 -0.95 13.62 -13.41
CA MET A 33 0.34 13.60 -12.71
C MET A 33 1.31 14.62 -13.29
N ILE A 34 2.29 14.99 -12.47
CA ILE A 34 3.44 15.81 -12.89
C ILE A 34 4.66 14.90 -13.02
N GLY A 35 4.97 14.46 -14.23
CA GLY A 35 6.12 13.63 -14.54
C GLY A 35 5.92 12.73 -15.76
N PRO A 36 7.00 12.11 -16.24
CA PRO A 36 7.00 11.41 -17.53
C PRO A 36 6.43 9.98 -17.49
N SER A 37 6.19 9.41 -16.30
CA SER A 37 5.83 7.99 -16.16
C SER A 37 4.79 7.75 -15.08
N SER A 38 3.68 7.09 -15.42
CA SER A 38 2.65 6.73 -14.45
C SER A 38 3.20 5.83 -13.33
N SER A 39 4.05 4.86 -13.66
CA SER A 39 4.63 3.95 -12.65
C SER A 39 5.71 4.63 -11.80
N HIS A 40 6.61 5.41 -12.41
CA HIS A 40 7.76 6.00 -11.72
C HIS A 40 7.44 7.34 -11.04
N THR A 41 6.34 7.98 -11.40
CA THR A 41 5.90 9.24 -10.79
C THR A 41 4.63 9.03 -9.95
N ALA A 42 3.49 8.75 -10.59
CA ALA A 42 2.23 8.64 -9.86
C ALA A 42 2.22 7.45 -8.89
N GLY A 43 2.67 6.27 -9.32
CA GLY A 43 2.78 5.10 -8.45
C GLY A 43 3.76 5.34 -7.29
N ALA A 44 4.92 5.95 -7.54
CA ALA A 44 5.89 6.27 -6.50
C ALA A 44 5.34 7.28 -5.47
N ALA A 45 4.67 8.34 -5.91
CA ALA A 45 4.04 9.31 -5.02
C ALA A 45 2.94 8.66 -4.14
N ARG A 46 2.13 7.79 -4.73
CA ARG A 46 1.11 7.01 -3.99
C ARG A 46 1.73 6.07 -2.96
N LEU A 47 2.84 5.37 -3.29
CA LEU A 47 3.57 4.52 -2.34
C LEU A 47 4.07 5.33 -1.14
N GLY A 48 4.70 6.48 -1.37
CA GLY A 48 5.13 7.38 -0.30
C GLY A 48 3.96 7.89 0.55
N LYS A 49 2.83 8.25 -0.08
CA LYS A 49 1.64 8.74 0.61
C LYS A 49 0.98 7.69 1.51
N ILE A 50 0.89 6.44 1.05
CA ILE A 50 0.43 5.33 1.91
C ILE A 50 1.39 5.10 3.06
N ALA A 51 2.70 5.07 2.80
CA ALA A 51 3.68 4.88 3.86
C ALA A 51 3.58 5.96 4.94
N LYS A 52 3.40 7.23 4.56
CA LYS A 52 3.12 8.32 5.50
C LYS A 52 1.85 8.07 6.31
N THR A 53 0.78 7.61 5.65
CA THR A 53 -0.51 7.32 6.32
C THR A 53 -0.37 6.18 7.32
N VAL A 54 0.42 5.15 7.00
CA VAL A 54 0.73 4.03 7.90
C VAL A 54 1.44 4.51 9.17
N VAL A 55 2.40 5.41 9.03
CA VAL A 55 3.12 6.01 10.17
C VAL A 55 2.19 6.90 10.99
N ASN A 56 1.35 7.69 10.34
CA ASN A 56 0.36 8.61 10.92
C ASN A 56 0.96 9.58 11.98
N LYS A 57 2.22 9.93 11.84
CA LYS A 57 2.98 10.88 12.66
C LYS A 57 4.00 11.62 11.80
N PRO A 58 4.56 12.75 12.27
CA PRO A 58 5.69 13.38 11.60
C PRO A 58 6.87 12.40 11.47
N ILE A 59 7.48 12.38 10.28
CA ILE A 59 8.61 11.52 9.95
C ILE A 59 9.89 12.33 10.10
N LYS A 60 10.88 11.83 10.83
CA LYS A 60 12.21 12.43 10.99
C LYS A 60 13.18 11.96 9.91
N GLU A 61 13.10 10.69 9.56
CA GLU A 61 14.04 10.06 8.62
C GLU A 61 13.31 9.05 7.75
N VAL A 62 13.70 8.98 6.48
CA VAL A 62 13.26 7.94 5.55
C VAL A 62 14.42 7.45 4.69
N THR A 63 14.60 6.14 4.62
CA THR A 63 15.51 5.48 3.68
C THR A 63 14.70 4.65 2.69
N PHE A 64 14.86 4.93 1.41
CA PHE A 64 14.23 4.20 0.31
C PHE A 64 15.19 3.15 -0.23
N LEU A 65 14.87 1.87 -0.05
CA LEU A 65 15.58 0.75 -0.68
C LEU A 65 14.91 0.49 -2.02
N LEU A 66 15.57 0.85 -3.11
CA LEU A 66 15.02 0.82 -4.47
C LEU A 66 15.44 -0.46 -5.19
N HIS A 67 14.47 -1.19 -5.76
CA HIS A 67 14.70 -2.44 -6.48
C HIS A 67 14.41 -2.30 -7.99
N GLY A 68 15.05 -3.13 -8.78
CA GLY A 68 14.79 -3.33 -10.21
C GLY A 68 14.79 -2.02 -11.00
N SER A 69 13.72 -1.72 -11.73
CA SER A 69 13.62 -0.52 -12.56
C SER A 69 13.66 0.77 -11.74
N PHE A 70 13.09 0.79 -10.53
CA PHE A 70 13.24 1.93 -9.63
C PHE A 70 14.72 2.18 -9.29
N ARG A 71 15.49 1.14 -9.00
CA ARG A 71 16.93 1.25 -8.74
C ARG A 71 17.70 1.86 -9.91
N GLU A 72 17.40 1.41 -11.13
CA GLU A 72 18.14 1.79 -12.32
C GLU A 72 17.84 3.23 -12.78
N THR A 73 16.61 3.69 -12.58
CA THR A 73 16.11 4.89 -13.27
C THR A 73 15.59 6.01 -12.37
N TYR A 74 15.67 5.86 -11.03
CA TYR A 74 14.98 6.75 -10.08
C TYR A 74 15.29 8.24 -10.25
N LYS A 75 16.54 8.61 -10.58
CA LYS A 75 16.91 10.02 -10.80
C LYS A 75 16.35 10.54 -12.14
N GLY A 76 16.48 9.75 -13.21
CA GLY A 76 16.07 10.16 -14.55
C GLY A 76 14.58 10.30 -14.71
N HIS A 77 13.78 9.46 -14.06
CA HIS A 77 12.32 9.48 -14.10
C HIS A 77 11.68 10.27 -12.94
N GLY A 78 12.47 10.84 -12.03
CA GLY A 78 11.96 11.62 -10.90
C GLY A 78 11.28 10.78 -9.82
N THR A 79 11.57 9.47 -9.75
CA THR A 79 11.02 8.57 -8.73
C THR A 79 11.42 9.00 -7.32
N ASP A 80 12.64 9.51 -7.16
CA ASP A 80 13.15 10.09 -5.92
C ASP A 80 12.24 11.21 -5.41
N ARG A 81 11.94 12.19 -6.26
CA ARG A 81 11.06 13.32 -5.94
C ARG A 81 9.64 12.86 -5.67
N ALA A 82 9.15 11.91 -6.48
CA ALA A 82 7.79 11.39 -6.33
C ALA A 82 7.60 10.65 -5.00
N LEU A 83 8.54 9.78 -4.61
CA LEU A 83 8.50 9.07 -3.32
C LEU A 83 8.51 10.07 -2.15
N VAL A 84 9.39 11.08 -2.19
CA VAL A 84 9.47 12.11 -1.15
C VAL A 84 8.22 12.99 -1.13
N ALA A 85 7.69 13.37 -2.29
CA ALA A 85 6.42 14.09 -2.37
C ALA A 85 5.29 13.32 -1.67
N GLY A 86 5.23 12.00 -1.86
CA GLY A 86 4.29 11.14 -1.14
C GLY A 86 4.50 11.16 0.38
N ILE A 87 5.74 11.11 0.87
CA ILE A 87 6.07 11.24 2.29
C ILE A 87 5.63 12.60 2.85
N LEU A 88 5.70 13.66 2.06
CA LEU A 88 5.18 14.99 2.40
C LEU A 88 3.64 15.08 2.29
N GLY A 89 2.96 14.02 1.85
CA GLY A 89 1.50 13.97 1.71
C GLY A 89 0.96 14.53 0.41
N MET A 90 1.82 14.91 -0.54
CA MET A 90 1.44 15.45 -1.85
C MET A 90 0.74 14.38 -2.70
N SER A 91 -0.14 14.84 -3.60
CA SER A 91 -0.74 14.01 -4.64
C SER A 91 0.15 13.97 -5.89
N PRO A 92 -0.02 13.00 -6.80
CA PRO A 92 0.80 12.89 -8.01
C PRO A 92 0.74 14.12 -8.95
N ASP A 93 -0.31 14.92 -8.85
CA ASP A 93 -0.58 16.16 -9.60
C ASP A 93 -0.18 17.44 -8.86
N ASP A 94 0.37 17.34 -7.65
CA ASP A 94 0.81 18.50 -6.88
C ASP A 94 2.01 19.19 -7.57
N PRO A 95 1.90 20.49 -7.93
CA PRO A 95 2.96 21.22 -8.63
C PRO A 95 4.29 21.27 -7.84
N ARG A 96 4.25 21.14 -6.50
CA ARG A 96 5.41 21.14 -5.62
C ARG A 96 6.22 19.84 -5.67
N LEU A 97 5.69 18.78 -6.32
CA LEU A 97 6.37 17.48 -6.43
C LEU A 97 7.82 17.64 -6.93
N LYS A 98 8.07 18.56 -7.85
CA LYS A 98 9.41 18.83 -8.40
C LYS A 98 10.42 19.29 -7.35
N GLU A 99 9.93 19.95 -6.30
CA GLU A 99 10.71 20.59 -5.25
C GLU A 99 10.68 19.77 -3.94
N SER A 100 10.09 18.59 -3.96
CA SER A 100 9.84 17.76 -2.76
C SER A 100 11.10 17.48 -1.95
N LEU A 101 12.25 17.28 -2.58
CA LEU A 101 13.53 17.07 -1.88
C LEU A 101 13.96 18.31 -1.08
N ALA A 102 13.85 19.49 -1.67
CA ALA A 102 14.18 20.74 -0.99
C ALA A 102 13.18 21.06 0.14
N ILE A 103 11.90 20.73 -0.07
CA ILE A 103 10.86 20.88 0.95
C ILE A 103 11.12 19.92 2.13
N ALA A 104 11.46 18.66 1.86
CA ALA A 104 11.80 17.69 2.91
C ALA A 104 13.02 18.13 3.73
N GLU A 105 14.05 18.67 3.07
CA GLU A 105 15.22 19.22 3.74
C GLU A 105 14.85 20.41 4.63
N ALA A 106 14.00 21.32 4.13
CA ALA A 106 13.52 22.48 4.89
C ALA A 106 12.65 22.07 6.09
N GLU A 107 11.89 20.98 5.99
CA GLU A 107 11.11 20.39 7.09
C GLU A 107 11.97 19.53 8.04
N GLY A 108 13.27 19.40 7.79
CA GLY A 108 14.21 18.65 8.63
C GLY A 108 14.09 17.13 8.49
N ILE A 109 13.51 16.63 7.40
CA ILE A 109 13.39 15.20 7.14
C ILE A 109 14.67 14.68 6.47
N ALA A 110 15.37 13.77 7.14
CA ALA A 110 16.54 13.11 6.57
C ALA A 110 16.11 12.07 5.52
N VAL A 111 16.56 12.27 4.27
CA VAL A 111 16.18 11.41 3.13
C VAL A 111 17.40 10.67 2.57
N LYS A 112 17.29 9.36 2.40
CA LYS A 112 18.32 8.52 1.78
C LYS A 112 17.73 7.60 0.71
N PHE A 113 18.48 7.37 -0.36
CA PHE A 113 18.13 6.41 -1.42
C PHE A 113 19.27 5.39 -1.54
N LEU A 114 18.92 4.11 -1.45
CA LEU A 114 19.86 3.00 -1.53
C LEU A 114 19.40 2.02 -2.62
N PRO A 115 20.13 1.93 -3.74
CA PRO A 115 19.95 0.87 -4.73
C PRO A 115 20.14 -0.50 -4.06
N THR A 116 19.14 -1.37 -4.14
CA THR A 116 19.10 -2.62 -3.38
C THR A 116 18.52 -3.75 -4.25
N ASP A 117 18.89 -4.98 -3.98
CA ASP A 117 18.20 -6.15 -4.49
C ASP A 117 17.27 -6.66 -3.39
N LEU A 118 15.95 -6.62 -3.64
CA LEU A 118 14.92 -7.11 -2.72
C LEU A 118 14.44 -8.53 -3.06
N GLY A 119 15.16 -9.23 -3.95
CA GLY A 119 14.84 -10.60 -4.35
C GLY A 119 13.71 -10.67 -5.38
N GLN A 120 12.89 -11.72 -5.28
CA GLN A 120 11.82 -11.99 -6.25
C GLN A 120 10.57 -11.13 -5.97
N VAL A 121 10.63 -9.86 -6.34
CA VAL A 121 9.55 -8.88 -6.23
C VAL A 121 9.34 -8.15 -7.56
N HIS A 122 8.26 -7.36 -7.68
CA HIS A 122 8.00 -6.58 -8.88
C HIS A 122 9.16 -5.59 -9.17
N PRO A 123 9.56 -5.35 -10.44
CA PRO A 123 10.67 -4.45 -10.78
C PRO A 123 10.56 -3.02 -10.24
N ASN A 124 9.34 -2.50 -10.05
CA ASN A 124 9.10 -1.17 -9.49
C ASN A 124 8.75 -1.26 -8.00
N THR A 125 9.59 -1.95 -7.22
CA THR A 125 9.41 -2.12 -5.78
C THR A 125 10.33 -1.20 -4.99
N VAL A 126 9.81 -0.67 -3.89
CA VAL A 126 10.56 0.08 -2.90
C VAL A 126 10.23 -0.43 -1.49
N LYS A 127 11.24 -0.57 -0.65
CA LYS A 127 11.06 -0.73 0.80
C LYS A 127 11.42 0.58 1.48
N LEU A 128 10.48 1.15 2.21
CA LEU A 128 10.63 2.38 2.96
C LEU A 128 10.95 2.03 4.41
N LEU A 129 12.10 2.48 4.90
CA LEU A 129 12.49 2.40 6.30
C LEU A 129 12.35 3.80 6.87
N MET A 130 11.45 3.99 7.82
CA MET A 130 11.10 5.31 8.35
C MET A 130 11.25 5.34 9.87
N THR A 131 11.62 6.52 10.40
CA THR A 131 11.62 6.80 11.84
C THR A 131 10.70 7.99 12.07
N ASP A 132 9.73 7.85 12.98
CA ASP A 132 8.81 8.92 13.33
C ASP A 132 9.35 9.85 14.41
N CYS A 133 8.55 10.87 14.78
CA CYS A 133 8.93 11.85 15.82
C CYS A 133 9.13 11.25 17.21
N ASP A 134 8.62 10.06 17.48
CA ASP A 134 8.77 9.34 18.75
C ASP A 134 9.88 8.26 18.70
N ASP A 135 10.73 8.31 17.66
CA ASP A 135 11.80 7.35 17.39
C ASP A 135 11.32 5.91 17.14
N ILE A 136 10.03 5.75 16.77
CA ILE A 136 9.48 4.45 16.36
C ILE A 136 9.87 4.15 14.92
N ARG A 137 10.35 2.94 14.68
CA ARG A 137 10.71 2.45 13.35
C ARG A 137 9.53 1.83 12.63
N TRP A 138 9.43 2.10 11.35
CA TRP A 138 8.39 1.62 10.46
C TRP A 138 9.02 1.08 9.19
N GLU A 139 8.46 0.00 8.68
CA GLU A 139 8.85 -0.59 7.41
C GLU A 139 7.62 -0.79 6.53
N VAL A 140 7.68 -0.34 5.30
CA VAL A 140 6.63 -0.55 4.30
C VAL A 140 7.28 -1.03 3.01
N LEU A 141 6.84 -2.19 2.50
CA LEU A 141 7.23 -2.73 1.20
C LEU A 141 6.06 -2.59 0.24
N GLY A 142 6.28 -1.95 -0.89
CA GLY A 142 5.25 -1.79 -1.90
C GLY A 142 5.79 -1.65 -3.30
N SER A 143 4.92 -1.91 -4.27
CA SER A 143 5.25 -1.93 -5.69
C SER A 143 4.29 -1.04 -6.49
N SER A 144 4.81 -0.33 -7.49
CA SER A 144 4.01 0.30 -8.53
C SER A 144 3.77 -0.69 -9.66
N ILE A 145 2.52 -1.13 -9.82
CA ILE A 145 2.15 -2.23 -10.72
C ILE A 145 1.65 -1.79 -12.09
N GLY A 146 1.80 -0.49 -12.42
CA GLY A 146 1.44 0.09 -13.72
C GLY A 146 0.23 1.02 -13.64
N GLY A 147 0.08 1.93 -14.60
CA GLY A 147 -1.04 2.88 -14.66
C GLY A 147 -1.18 3.82 -13.45
N GLY A 148 -0.16 3.93 -12.61
CA GLY A 148 -0.24 4.63 -11.33
C GLY A 148 -0.84 3.80 -10.19
N MET A 149 -1.26 2.57 -10.46
CA MET A 149 -1.71 1.62 -9.44
C MET A 149 -0.53 1.12 -8.61
N ILE A 150 -0.83 0.83 -7.35
CA ILE A 150 0.15 0.34 -6.38
C ILE A 150 -0.37 -0.89 -5.64
N GLU A 151 0.55 -1.65 -5.07
CA GLU A 151 0.25 -2.70 -4.10
C GLU A 151 1.25 -2.63 -2.96
N ILE A 152 0.76 -2.46 -1.72
CA ILE A 152 1.56 -2.65 -0.51
C ILE A 152 1.49 -4.11 -0.13
N ASN A 153 2.65 -4.73 0.01
CA ASN A 153 2.78 -6.17 0.24
C ASN A 153 3.19 -6.50 1.69
N GLU A 154 3.83 -5.54 2.39
CA GLU A 154 4.29 -5.76 3.75
C GLU A 154 4.31 -4.45 4.56
N ILE A 155 3.91 -4.53 5.83
CA ILE A 155 4.05 -3.45 6.82
C ILE A 155 4.64 -4.07 8.09
N ASN A 156 5.83 -3.58 8.53
CA ASN A 156 6.55 -4.06 9.71
C ASN A 156 6.71 -5.58 9.76
N GLY A 157 7.07 -6.21 8.63
CA GLY A 157 7.23 -7.65 8.50
C GLY A 157 5.92 -8.44 8.33
N ASN A 158 4.76 -7.80 8.50
CA ASN A 158 3.46 -8.46 8.31
C ASN A 158 3.02 -8.35 6.85
N LYS A 159 2.69 -9.48 6.24
CA LYS A 159 2.16 -9.54 4.88
C LYS A 159 0.76 -8.92 4.83
N VAL A 160 0.57 -8.03 3.89
CA VAL A 160 -0.71 -7.37 3.59
C VAL A 160 -0.92 -7.34 2.08
N LYS A 161 -2.13 -6.98 1.64
CA LYS A 161 -2.41 -6.67 0.25
C LYS A 161 -3.32 -5.45 0.21
N ILE A 162 -2.76 -4.27 -0.11
CA ILE A 162 -3.46 -3.00 -0.07
C ILE A 162 -3.17 -2.24 -1.36
N THR A 163 -4.22 -1.85 -2.07
CA THR A 163 -4.11 -1.07 -3.32
C THR A 163 -4.22 0.43 -3.10
N GLY A 164 -4.84 0.85 -1.99
CA GLY A 164 -5.13 2.24 -1.69
C GLY A 164 -6.33 2.80 -2.47
N GLU A 165 -7.07 1.98 -3.19
CA GLU A 165 -8.27 2.40 -3.94
C GLU A 165 -9.49 2.54 -3.02
N SER A 166 -9.62 1.64 -2.06
CA SER A 166 -10.68 1.65 -1.06
C SER A 166 -10.15 2.01 0.32
N PRO A 167 -10.97 2.62 1.19
CA PRO A 167 -10.62 2.76 2.60
C PRO A 167 -10.30 1.39 3.19
N THR A 168 -9.20 1.32 3.94
CA THR A 168 -8.67 0.06 4.45
C THR A 168 -8.34 0.17 5.93
N ILE A 169 -8.80 -0.79 6.71
CA ILE A 169 -8.44 -0.95 8.11
C ILE A 169 -7.52 -2.14 8.24
N ILE A 170 -6.39 -1.93 8.91
CA ILE A 170 -5.44 -2.99 9.25
C ILE A 170 -5.45 -3.14 10.77
N THR A 171 -5.68 -4.35 11.25
CA THR A 171 -5.55 -4.68 12.66
C THR A 171 -4.46 -5.70 12.87
N CYS A 172 -3.52 -5.38 13.78
CA CYS A 172 -2.60 -6.39 14.33
C CYS A 172 -3.19 -6.84 15.66
N HIS A 173 -3.40 -8.14 15.82
CA HIS A 173 -4.07 -8.69 16.98
C HIS A 173 -3.54 -10.09 17.34
N ASP A 174 -3.81 -10.54 18.55
CA ASP A 174 -3.50 -11.89 18.97
C ASP A 174 -4.35 -12.91 18.18
N ASP A 175 -3.75 -14.05 17.81
CA ASP A 175 -4.45 -15.14 17.10
C ASP A 175 -5.31 -15.95 18.09
N ILE A 176 -6.38 -15.33 18.59
CA ILE A 176 -7.33 -15.91 19.52
C ILE A 176 -8.74 -16.00 18.94
N PRO A 177 -9.55 -16.99 19.36
CA PRO A 177 -10.93 -17.13 18.92
C PRO A 177 -11.77 -15.89 19.25
N GLY A 178 -12.62 -15.45 18.29
CA GLY A 178 -13.59 -14.38 18.49
C GLY A 178 -13.13 -12.99 18.05
N THR A 179 -11.84 -12.70 17.88
CA THR A 179 -11.36 -11.37 17.47
C THR A 179 -11.95 -10.93 16.14
N VAL A 180 -11.88 -11.79 15.11
CA VAL A 180 -12.47 -11.51 13.78
C VAL A 180 -13.97 -11.28 13.89
N SER A 181 -14.69 -12.12 14.67
CA SER A 181 -16.13 -11.99 14.87
C SER A 181 -16.48 -10.67 15.52
N LYS A 182 -15.80 -10.27 16.60
CA LYS A 182 -16.04 -9.01 17.30
C LYS A 182 -15.84 -7.81 16.38
N ILE A 183 -14.76 -7.80 15.59
CA ILE A 183 -14.47 -6.70 14.64
C ILE A 183 -15.50 -6.67 13.51
N SER A 184 -15.85 -7.81 12.92
CA SER A 184 -16.87 -7.85 11.85
C SER A 184 -18.27 -7.47 12.36
N THR A 185 -18.61 -7.76 13.62
CA THR A 185 -19.85 -7.31 14.26
C THR A 185 -19.89 -5.79 14.39
N LEU A 186 -18.75 -5.13 14.73
CA LEU A 186 -18.68 -3.67 14.75
C LEU A 186 -18.96 -3.06 13.38
N PHE A 187 -18.50 -3.66 12.30
CA PHE A 187 -18.85 -3.20 10.95
C PHE A 187 -20.31 -3.38 10.64
N TYR A 188 -20.88 -4.53 10.96
CA TYR A 188 -22.30 -4.81 10.77
C TYR A 188 -23.20 -3.82 11.54
N GLU A 189 -22.93 -3.59 12.83
CA GLU A 189 -23.69 -2.68 13.68
C GLU A 189 -23.61 -1.22 13.23
N ASN A 190 -22.60 -0.84 12.45
CA ASN A 190 -22.43 0.51 11.92
C ASN A 190 -22.70 0.59 10.40
N GLU A 191 -23.38 -0.42 9.83
CA GLU A 191 -23.81 -0.46 8.42
C GLU A 191 -22.63 -0.30 7.43
N ILE A 192 -21.43 -0.78 7.81
CA ILE A 192 -20.23 -0.72 6.97
C ILE A 192 -20.11 -2.04 6.21
N ASN A 193 -20.16 -1.95 4.88
CA ASN A 193 -19.95 -3.09 4.01
C ASN A 193 -18.46 -3.41 3.87
N ILE A 194 -18.12 -4.71 3.91
CA ILE A 194 -16.77 -5.23 3.72
C ILE A 194 -16.63 -5.66 2.26
N ALA A 195 -15.77 -4.97 1.51
CA ALA A 195 -15.47 -5.32 0.13
C ALA A 195 -14.49 -6.49 0.04
N ARG A 196 -13.47 -6.49 0.90
CA ARG A 196 -12.46 -7.57 1.00
C ARG A 196 -11.97 -7.70 2.43
N MET A 197 -11.75 -8.93 2.85
CA MET A 197 -11.08 -9.22 4.13
C MET A 197 -9.98 -10.25 3.91
N THR A 198 -8.80 -9.98 4.45
CA THR A 198 -7.67 -10.89 4.42
C THR A 198 -7.14 -11.05 5.83
N LEU A 199 -6.94 -12.29 6.27
CA LEU A 199 -6.34 -12.61 7.55
C LEU A 199 -5.08 -13.44 7.35
N VAL A 200 -3.97 -12.95 7.84
CA VAL A 200 -2.67 -13.65 7.79
C VAL A 200 -2.14 -13.75 9.20
N ARG A 201 -1.82 -14.96 9.64
CA ARG A 201 -1.15 -15.20 10.92
C ARG A 201 0.35 -15.42 10.71
N SER A 202 1.19 -14.88 11.60
CA SER A 202 2.61 -15.14 11.60
C SER A 202 2.89 -16.58 12.05
N GLN A 203 2.25 -17.00 13.14
CA GLN A 203 2.32 -18.34 13.71
C GLN A 203 1.02 -18.61 14.48
N LYS A 204 0.56 -19.87 14.48
CA LYS A 204 -0.63 -20.30 15.22
C LYS A 204 -0.54 -19.90 16.70
N GLY A 205 -1.56 -19.18 17.18
CA GLY A 205 -1.67 -18.74 18.58
C GLY A 205 -0.75 -17.60 18.98
N LYS A 206 -0.12 -16.90 18.02
CA LYS A 206 0.67 -15.68 18.27
C LYS A 206 -0.02 -14.46 17.69
N ASP A 207 0.54 -13.88 16.64
CA ASP A 207 0.05 -12.65 16.03
C ASP A 207 -0.66 -12.94 14.73
N ALA A 208 -1.73 -12.21 14.48
CA ALA A 208 -2.42 -12.16 13.20
C ALA A 208 -2.57 -10.71 12.74
N THR A 209 -2.53 -10.54 11.43
CA THR A 209 -2.83 -9.26 10.77
C THR A 209 -4.08 -9.45 9.92
N MET A 210 -5.11 -8.67 10.20
CA MET A 210 -6.31 -8.62 9.39
C MET A 210 -6.34 -7.30 8.64
N THR A 211 -6.53 -7.38 7.33
CA THR A 211 -6.73 -6.23 6.44
C THR A 211 -8.17 -6.27 5.94
N VAL A 212 -8.90 -5.18 6.11
CA VAL A 212 -10.31 -5.05 5.70
C VAL A 212 -10.44 -3.83 4.80
N GLU A 213 -10.79 -4.06 3.53
CA GLU A 213 -11.20 -3.02 2.59
C GLU A 213 -12.72 -2.82 2.72
N ILE A 214 -13.16 -1.58 2.80
CA ILE A 214 -14.55 -1.20 3.05
C ILE A 214 -15.02 -0.14 2.05
N ASP A 215 -16.35 0.00 1.89
CA ASP A 215 -16.93 0.90 0.89
C ASP A 215 -17.05 2.36 1.36
N SER A 216 -16.88 2.61 2.67
CA SER A 216 -17.05 3.93 3.26
C SER A 216 -15.95 4.30 4.25
N LYS A 217 -15.73 5.58 4.47
CA LYS A 217 -14.79 6.06 5.50
C LYS A 217 -15.26 5.65 6.88
N VAL A 218 -14.31 5.28 7.74
CA VAL A 218 -14.58 4.90 9.14
C VAL A 218 -14.46 6.12 10.04
N SER A 219 -15.39 6.27 10.96
CA SER A 219 -15.32 7.31 11.97
C SER A 219 -14.30 6.97 13.07
N ASP A 220 -13.78 7.99 13.75
CA ASP A 220 -12.85 7.80 14.87
C ASP A 220 -13.47 6.98 16.01
N ASP A 221 -14.80 7.04 16.21
CA ASP A 221 -15.54 6.23 17.18
C ASP A 221 -15.42 4.74 16.87
N ILE A 222 -15.59 4.34 15.61
CA ILE A 222 -15.45 2.94 15.19
C ILE A 222 -14.01 2.48 15.35
N VAL A 223 -13.04 3.31 14.98
CA VAL A 223 -11.61 3.02 15.19
C VAL A 223 -11.31 2.80 16.67
N ALA A 224 -11.87 3.63 17.55
CA ALA A 224 -11.72 3.49 19.00
C ALA A 224 -12.35 2.18 19.51
N LYS A 225 -13.54 1.81 19.02
CA LYS A 225 -14.20 0.53 19.36
C LYS A 225 -13.38 -0.67 18.90
N ILE A 226 -12.81 -0.62 17.69
CA ILE A 226 -11.92 -1.70 17.19
C ILE A 226 -10.67 -1.81 18.06
N LYS A 227 -10.05 -0.69 18.45
CA LYS A 227 -8.91 -0.68 19.36
C LYS A 227 -9.22 -1.27 20.73
N ALA A 228 -10.46 -1.15 21.19
CA ALA A 228 -10.94 -1.67 22.49
C ALA A 228 -11.27 -3.18 22.45
N VAL A 229 -11.27 -3.80 21.28
CA VAL A 229 -11.48 -5.27 21.18
C VAL A 229 -10.30 -5.98 21.81
N ASP A 230 -10.59 -6.91 22.73
CA ASP A 230 -9.59 -7.71 23.42
C ASP A 230 -8.69 -8.45 22.42
N GLY A 231 -7.39 -8.40 22.66
CA GLY A 231 -6.34 -8.95 21.77
C GLY A 231 -5.96 -8.04 20.59
N VAL A 232 -6.60 -6.90 20.36
CA VAL A 232 -6.18 -5.94 19.34
C VAL A 232 -5.04 -5.07 19.86
N ASN A 233 -3.86 -5.22 19.23
CA ASN A 233 -2.64 -4.53 19.63
C ASN A 233 -2.43 -3.22 18.85
N ARG A 234 -2.91 -3.16 17.59
CA ARG A 234 -2.75 -1.99 16.72
C ARG A 234 -3.85 -1.90 15.69
N VAL A 235 -4.29 -0.69 15.39
CA VAL A 235 -5.20 -0.37 14.28
C VAL A 235 -4.58 0.74 13.44
N ILE A 236 -4.50 0.52 12.13
CA ILE A 236 -4.07 1.50 11.13
C ILE A 236 -5.24 1.71 10.18
N VAL A 237 -5.55 2.97 9.87
CA VAL A 237 -6.59 3.34 8.91
C VAL A 237 -5.94 4.03 7.73
N ILE A 238 -6.17 3.49 6.54
CA ILE A 238 -5.74 4.07 5.27
C ILE A 238 -7.01 4.53 4.56
N ASN A 239 -7.16 5.83 4.39
CA ASN A 239 -8.20 6.38 3.52
C ASN A 239 -7.82 6.15 2.06
N SER A 240 -8.80 6.03 1.16
CA SER A 240 -8.51 5.84 -0.25
C SER A 240 -7.65 6.98 -0.79
N LEU A 241 -6.74 6.66 -1.70
CA LEU A 241 -5.91 7.62 -2.42
C LEU A 241 -6.65 8.28 -3.60
N GLY A 242 -7.75 7.65 -4.05
CA GLY A 242 -8.69 8.23 -5.01
C GLY A 242 -9.45 9.35 -4.30
N GLY A 243 -9.36 10.57 -4.85
CA GLY A 243 -10.03 11.73 -4.30
C GLY A 243 -11.55 11.62 -4.36
N ASN A 244 -12.15 12.27 -3.42
CA ASN A 244 -13.54 12.62 -3.14
C ASN A 244 -14.41 11.56 -2.54
#